data_1c583965c71cf30de2529e089347eff6
#
_entry.id   1c583965c71cf30de2529e089347eff6
#
_cell.length_a   1.000
_cell.length_b   1.000
_cell.length_c   1.000
_cell.angle_alpha   90.00
_cell.angle_beta   90.00
_cell.angle_gamma   90.00
#
_symmetry.space_group_name_H-M   'P 1'
#
loop_
_entity.id
_entity.type
_entity.pdbx_description
1 polymer ?
#
loop_
_entity_poly.entity_id
_entity_poly.type
_entity_poly.pdbx_seq_one_letter_code
_entity_poly.pdbx_strand_id
1 'polypeptide(L)'
;MQDRRLFPRYSFSSPVELRSQGGHFDAQTSEISSVGIGLLMARTTVVALAQGGPTLTTGDQFELIVAGAADPYFGDSLRVDCRVGHVRRLSKEQYLVGALYADPSPAQEAEIAALVERARPKVFR
;
A
#
# COMPACT_ATOMS: atom_id res chain seq x y z
N MET A 1 -18.18 18.84 -2.83
CA MET A 1 -17.60 17.77 -3.64
C MET A 1 -16.16 17.52 -3.26
N GLN A 2 -15.81 16.28 -3.13
CA GLN A 2 -14.44 15.89 -2.76
C GLN A 2 -13.50 16.05 -3.95
N ASP A 3 -12.46 16.82 -3.78
CA ASP A 3 -11.44 16.93 -4.80
C ASP A 3 -10.35 15.87 -4.56
N ARG A 4 -10.34 14.85 -5.39
CA ARG A 4 -9.37 13.75 -5.28
C ARG A 4 -7.95 14.19 -5.58
N ARG A 5 -7.76 15.36 -6.19
CA ARG A 5 -6.44 15.87 -6.53
C ARG A 5 -5.69 16.45 -5.35
N LEU A 6 -6.36 16.65 -4.21
CA LEU A 6 -5.69 17.04 -2.98
C LEU A 6 -4.61 16.03 -2.58
N PHE A 7 -4.82 14.77 -2.95
CA PHE A 7 -3.87 13.70 -2.66
C PHE A 7 -3.54 12.96 -3.95
N PRO A 8 -2.67 13.56 -4.78
CA PRO A 8 -2.34 12.96 -6.07
C PRO A 8 -1.79 11.55 -5.93
N ARG A 9 -2.17 10.70 -6.86
CA ARG A 9 -1.72 9.31 -6.95
C ARG A 9 -0.76 9.16 -8.10
N TYR A 10 0.32 8.48 -7.85
CA TYR A 10 1.33 8.23 -8.87
C TYR A 10 1.54 6.74 -9.05
N SER A 11 1.81 6.32 -10.27
CA SER A 11 2.18 4.94 -10.55
C SER A 11 3.42 4.57 -9.74
N PHE A 12 3.37 3.43 -9.09
CA PHE A 12 4.47 2.98 -8.24
C PHE A 12 4.43 1.46 -8.19
N SER A 13 5.38 0.83 -8.85
CA SER A 13 5.46 -0.62 -8.91
C SER A 13 6.64 -1.09 -8.10
N SER A 14 6.37 -1.76 -7.00
CA SER A 14 7.39 -2.30 -6.11
C SER A 14 6.85 -3.53 -5.39
N PRO A 15 7.67 -4.57 -5.20
CA PRO A 15 7.28 -5.67 -4.34
C PRO A 15 7.22 -5.20 -2.89
N VAL A 16 6.23 -5.70 -2.17
CA VAL A 16 6.03 -5.36 -0.76
C VAL A 16 5.66 -6.63 0.02
N GLU A 17 5.82 -6.56 1.32
CA GLU A 17 5.39 -7.61 2.23
C GLU A 17 4.21 -7.10 3.06
N LEU A 18 3.25 -7.97 3.27
CA LEU A 18 2.09 -7.69 4.11
C LEU A 18 2.12 -8.64 5.29
N ARG A 19 1.84 -8.13 6.48
CA ARG A 19 1.80 -8.93 7.71
C ARG A 19 0.50 -8.75 8.44
N SER A 20 -0.06 -9.85 8.89
CA SER A 20 -1.21 -9.87 9.77
C SER A 20 -1.14 -11.12 10.64
N GLN A 21 -2.18 -11.32 11.48
CA GLN A 21 -2.27 -12.54 12.28
C GLN A 21 -2.27 -13.80 11.42
N GLY A 22 -2.72 -13.70 10.18
CA GLY A 22 -2.73 -14.81 9.24
C GLY A 22 -1.37 -15.17 8.64
N GLY A 23 -0.33 -14.37 8.91
CA GLY A 23 1.02 -14.65 8.43
C GLY A 23 1.61 -13.52 7.59
N HIS A 24 2.54 -13.90 6.74
CA HIS A 24 3.28 -12.99 5.86
C HIS A 24 2.91 -13.29 4.41
N PHE A 25 2.69 -12.23 3.63
CA PHE A 25 2.25 -12.38 2.24
C PHE A 25 2.98 -11.38 1.35
N ASP A 26 3.24 -11.77 0.13
CA ASP A 26 3.82 -10.88 -0.86
C ASP A 26 2.73 -10.20 -1.67
N ALA A 27 2.98 -8.97 -2.07
CA ALA A 27 2.11 -8.22 -2.95
C ALA A 27 2.93 -7.27 -3.80
N GLN A 28 2.28 -6.58 -4.71
CA GLN A 28 2.90 -5.61 -5.61
C GLN A 28 2.12 -4.31 -5.48
N THR A 29 2.82 -3.19 -5.39
CA THR A 29 2.15 -1.90 -5.44
C THR A 29 1.72 -1.57 -6.86
N SER A 30 0.68 -0.75 -7.00
CA SER A 30 0.25 -0.22 -8.29
C SER A 30 0.33 1.29 -8.32
N GLU A 31 0.00 1.94 -7.21
CA GLU A 31 0.06 3.40 -7.10
C GLU A 31 0.28 3.80 -5.65
N ILE A 32 0.73 5.03 -5.45
CA ILE A 32 0.99 5.58 -4.13
C ILE A 32 0.55 7.03 -4.04
N SER A 33 0.06 7.43 -2.87
CA SER A 33 -0.21 8.82 -2.53
C SER A 33 0.22 9.07 -1.09
N SER A 34 0.07 10.32 -0.63
CA SER A 34 0.43 10.68 0.74
C SER A 34 -0.52 10.08 1.79
N VAL A 35 -1.69 9.57 1.39
CA VAL A 35 -2.68 9.04 2.32
C VAL A 35 -2.92 7.55 2.18
N GLY A 36 -2.47 6.94 1.09
CA GLY A 36 -2.72 5.52 0.87
C GLY A 36 -1.94 4.94 -0.28
N ILE A 37 -2.14 3.66 -0.51
CA ILE A 37 -1.40 2.90 -1.48
C ILE A 37 -2.33 1.87 -2.14
N GLY A 38 -2.15 1.66 -3.44
CA GLY A 38 -2.84 0.61 -4.17
C GLY A 38 -1.97 -0.64 -4.24
N LEU A 39 -2.55 -1.78 -3.95
CA LEU A 39 -1.85 -3.07 -3.88
C LEU A 39 -2.52 -4.07 -4.79
N LEU A 40 -1.70 -4.78 -5.56
CA LEU A 40 -2.15 -5.93 -6.34
C LEU A 40 -1.89 -7.18 -5.51
N MET A 41 -2.95 -7.92 -5.24
CA MET A 41 -2.90 -9.10 -4.39
C MET A 41 -3.47 -10.31 -5.09
N ALA A 42 -2.88 -11.47 -4.82
CA ALA A 42 -3.45 -12.74 -5.23
C ALA A 42 -4.75 -13.02 -4.44
N ARG A 43 -5.64 -13.79 -5.03
CA ARG A 43 -6.86 -14.22 -4.36
C ARG A 43 -6.59 -14.90 -3.03
N THR A 44 -5.57 -15.76 -2.99
CA THR A 44 -5.20 -16.46 -1.74
C THR A 44 -4.82 -15.47 -0.65
N THR A 45 -4.15 -14.38 -0.99
CA THR A 45 -3.77 -13.34 -0.04
C THR A 45 -5.00 -12.60 0.48
N VAL A 46 -5.92 -12.26 -0.40
CA VAL A 46 -7.17 -11.56 -0.03
C VAL A 46 -8.00 -12.40 0.93
N VAL A 47 -8.02 -13.70 0.74
CA VAL A 47 -8.72 -14.62 1.65
C VAL A 47 -7.97 -14.74 2.99
N ALA A 48 -6.66 -14.87 2.94
CA ALA A 48 -5.86 -15.09 4.15
C ALA A 48 -5.79 -13.86 5.06
N LEU A 49 -5.82 -12.66 4.50
CA LEU A 49 -5.78 -11.42 5.27
C LEU A 49 -7.15 -11.02 5.84
N ALA A 50 -8.24 -11.65 5.42
CA ALA A 50 -9.58 -11.30 5.87
C ALA A 50 -9.72 -11.51 7.38
N GLN A 51 -10.32 -10.56 8.07
CA GLN A 51 -10.46 -10.58 9.52
C GLN A 51 -11.89 -10.82 9.99
N GLY A 52 -12.86 -10.37 9.22
CA GLY A 52 -14.26 -10.48 9.63
C GLY A 52 -15.18 -11.14 8.62
N GLY A 53 -14.63 -11.69 7.55
CA GLY A 53 -15.44 -12.27 6.50
C GLY A 53 -14.63 -13.25 5.65
N PRO A 54 -15.21 -13.76 4.55
CA PRO A 54 -14.53 -14.72 3.69
C PRO A 54 -13.40 -14.12 2.87
N THR A 55 -13.43 -12.81 2.63
CA THR A 55 -12.38 -12.08 1.91
C THR A 55 -12.12 -10.75 2.59
N LEU A 56 -11.01 -10.16 2.22
CA LEU A 56 -10.61 -8.84 2.68
C LEU A 56 -11.69 -7.81 2.34
N THR A 57 -12.03 -6.96 3.29
CA THR A 57 -13.07 -5.95 3.12
C THR A 57 -12.69 -4.67 3.84
N THR A 58 -13.43 -3.60 3.54
CA THR A 58 -13.21 -2.28 4.14
C THR A 58 -13.09 -2.35 5.66
N GLY A 59 -12.04 -1.75 6.18
CA GLY A 59 -11.77 -1.72 7.61
C GLY A 59 -10.80 -2.78 8.10
N ASP A 60 -10.57 -3.85 7.34
CA ASP A 60 -9.57 -4.85 7.70
C ASP A 60 -8.18 -4.19 7.72
N GLN A 61 -7.31 -4.68 8.57
CA GLN A 61 -6.01 -4.06 8.82
C GLN A 61 -4.87 -5.04 8.58
N PHE A 62 -3.75 -4.49 8.17
CA PHE A 62 -2.51 -5.25 8.01
C PHE A 62 -1.32 -4.29 8.09
N GLU A 63 -0.14 -4.83 8.34
CA GLU A 63 1.10 -4.07 8.30
C GLU A 63 1.71 -4.17 6.90
N LEU A 64 2.06 -3.03 6.33
CA LEU A 64 2.73 -2.92 5.05
C LEU A 64 4.21 -2.70 5.28
N ILE A 65 5.04 -3.46 4.57
CA ILE A 65 6.49 -3.32 4.64
C ILE A 65 7.01 -3.14 3.22
N VAL A 66 7.62 -1.98 2.99
CA VAL A 66 8.24 -1.64 1.70
C VAL A 66 9.75 -1.70 1.90
N ALA A 67 10.35 -2.82 1.51
CA ALA A 67 11.77 -3.05 1.74
C ALA A 67 12.65 -2.27 0.78
N GLY A 68 13.69 -1.64 1.31
CA GLY A 68 14.75 -1.03 0.51
C GLY A 68 14.31 0.00 -0.50
N ALA A 69 13.09 0.47 -0.39
CA ALA A 69 12.52 1.34 -1.42
C ALA A 69 13.07 2.76 -1.36
N ALA A 70 13.52 3.19 -0.21
CA ALA A 70 13.84 4.60 -0.02
C ALA A 70 15.25 4.93 -0.46
N ASP A 71 16.23 4.20 0.03
CA ASP A 71 17.61 4.57 -0.21
C ASP A 71 18.52 3.40 0.15
N PRO A 72 19.39 2.95 -0.76
CA PRO A 72 20.32 1.88 -0.47
C PRO A 72 21.28 2.22 0.69
N TYR A 73 21.44 3.50 1.02
CA TYR A 73 22.31 3.90 2.11
C TYR A 73 21.64 3.83 3.47
N PHE A 74 20.33 3.88 3.55
CA PHE A 74 19.64 3.87 4.84
C PHE A 74 19.12 2.49 5.22
N GLY A 75 19.02 1.58 4.28
CA GLY A 75 18.71 0.19 4.58
C GLY A 75 17.40 -0.08 5.28
N ASP A 76 16.67 0.94 5.67
CA ASP A 76 15.47 0.79 6.46
C ASP A 76 14.25 0.62 5.58
N SER A 77 13.41 -0.31 5.97
CA SER A 77 12.13 -0.54 5.32
C SER A 77 11.09 0.39 5.90
N LEU A 78 10.24 0.95 5.04
CA LEU A 78 9.04 1.58 5.55
C LEU A 78 8.14 0.48 6.12
N ARG A 79 7.70 0.67 7.36
CA ARG A 79 6.68 -0.17 7.99
C ARG A 79 5.56 0.73 8.44
N VAL A 80 4.35 0.43 8.03
CA VAL A 80 3.20 1.24 8.40
C VAL A 80 1.95 0.37 8.44
N ASP A 81 1.11 0.63 9.44
CA ASP A 81 -0.19 -0.03 9.51
C ASP A 81 -1.12 0.56 8.47
N CYS A 82 -1.88 -0.30 7.83
CA CYS A 82 -2.83 0.09 6.81
C CYS A 82 -4.21 -0.45 7.13
N ARG A 83 -5.21 0.27 6.65
CA ARG A 83 -6.60 -0.14 6.72
C ARG A 83 -7.16 -0.18 5.32
N VAL A 84 -7.88 -1.26 4.99
CA VAL A 84 -8.49 -1.41 3.67
C VAL A 84 -9.55 -0.34 3.47
N GLY A 85 -9.46 0.39 2.37
CA GLY A 85 -10.44 1.37 1.96
C GLY A 85 -11.41 0.85 0.92
N HIS A 86 -10.90 0.07 -0.04
CA HIS A 86 -11.74 -0.57 -1.04
C HIS A 86 -11.02 -1.79 -1.63
N VAL A 87 -11.82 -2.69 -2.19
CA VAL A 87 -11.31 -3.91 -2.85
C VAL A 87 -12.01 -4.03 -4.18
N ARG A 88 -11.24 -4.26 -5.23
CA ARG A 88 -11.77 -4.48 -6.58
C ARG A 88 -11.15 -5.73 -7.18
N ARG A 89 -12.01 -6.63 -7.66
CA ARG A 89 -11.55 -7.82 -8.34
C ARG A 89 -11.16 -7.48 -9.78
N LEU A 90 -9.96 -7.86 -10.18
CA LEU A 90 -9.48 -7.64 -11.54
C LEU A 90 -9.65 -8.89 -12.41
N SER A 91 -9.48 -10.05 -11.81
CA SER A 91 -9.61 -11.33 -12.47
C SER A 91 -9.96 -12.41 -11.44
N LYS A 92 -9.99 -13.67 -11.84
CA LYS A 92 -10.23 -14.77 -10.90
C LYS A 92 -9.17 -14.81 -9.79
N GLU A 93 -7.94 -14.46 -10.12
CA GLU A 93 -6.81 -14.66 -9.22
C GLU A 93 -6.18 -13.35 -8.72
N GLN A 94 -6.67 -12.20 -9.17
CA GLN A 94 -6.02 -10.93 -8.84
C GLN A 94 -7.01 -9.87 -8.40
N TYR A 95 -6.63 -9.15 -7.34
CA TYR A 95 -7.43 -8.08 -6.75
C TYR A 95 -6.59 -6.82 -6.63
N LEU A 96 -7.26 -5.69 -6.76
CA LEU A 96 -6.68 -4.39 -6.45
C LEU A 96 -7.27 -3.93 -5.12
N VAL A 97 -6.40 -3.68 -4.16
CA VAL A 97 -6.80 -3.24 -2.82
C VAL A 97 -6.27 -1.85 -2.57
N GLY A 98 -7.18 -0.91 -2.33
CA GLY A 98 -6.81 0.43 -1.89
C GLY A 98 -6.72 0.46 -0.38
N ALA A 99 -5.56 0.78 0.15
CA ALA A 99 -5.30 0.82 1.58
C ALA A 99 -4.95 2.23 2.02
N LEU A 100 -5.43 2.63 3.18
CA LEU A 100 -5.12 3.91 3.80
C LEU A 100 -4.12 3.67 4.92
N TYR A 101 -3.13 4.56 5.03
CA TYR A 101 -2.21 4.50 6.17
C TYR A 101 -2.98 4.80 7.45
N ALA A 102 -2.78 4.00 8.47
CA ALA A 102 -3.47 4.15 9.76
C ALA A 102 -2.51 4.83 10.75
N ASP A 103 -2.84 6.04 11.14
CA ASP A 103 -2.11 6.82 12.15
C ASP A 103 -0.59 6.78 11.99
N PRO A 104 -0.05 7.15 10.82
CA PRO A 104 1.40 7.12 10.62
C PRO A 104 2.08 8.11 11.55
N SER A 105 3.21 7.70 12.12
CA SER A 105 4.06 8.57 12.92
C SER A 105 4.73 9.64 12.04
N PRO A 106 5.26 10.72 12.61
CA PRO A 106 6.00 11.70 11.81
C PRO A 106 7.16 11.09 11.01
N ALA A 107 7.85 10.11 11.57
CA ALA A 107 8.91 9.41 10.83
C ALA A 107 8.35 8.62 9.66
N GLN A 108 7.23 7.92 9.86
CA GLN A 108 6.56 7.19 8.78
C GLN A 108 6.03 8.14 7.71
N GLU A 109 5.45 9.27 8.12
CA GLU A 109 4.99 10.27 7.17
C GLU A 109 6.12 10.80 6.30
N ALA A 110 7.29 11.01 6.88
CA ALA A 110 8.47 11.47 6.13
C ALA A 110 8.93 10.41 5.13
N GLU A 111 8.91 9.14 5.52
CA GLU A 111 9.27 8.04 4.61
C GLU A 111 8.26 7.88 3.48
N ILE A 112 6.97 8.00 3.80
CA ILE A 112 5.90 7.97 2.80
C ILE A 112 6.09 9.12 1.81
N ALA A 113 6.35 10.32 2.31
CA ALA A 113 6.58 11.49 1.46
C ALA A 113 7.76 11.27 0.51
N ALA A 114 8.82 10.65 1.00
CA ALA A 114 9.99 10.33 0.17
C ALA A 114 9.63 9.35 -0.95
N LEU A 115 8.84 8.33 -0.66
CA LEU A 115 8.38 7.38 -1.67
C LEU A 115 7.47 8.04 -2.70
N VAL A 116 6.56 8.89 -2.24
CA VAL A 116 5.66 9.64 -3.14
C VAL A 116 6.48 10.53 -4.08
N GLU A 117 7.48 11.23 -3.55
CA GLU A 117 8.33 12.09 -4.36
C GLU A 117 9.10 11.29 -5.41
N ARG A 118 9.56 10.10 -5.07
CA ARG A 118 10.25 9.22 -6.02
C ARG A 118 9.32 8.70 -7.12
N ALA A 119 8.06 8.45 -6.78
CA ALA A 119 7.06 7.98 -7.74
C ALA A 119 6.57 9.10 -8.65
N ARG A 120 6.72 10.34 -8.22
CA ARG A 120 6.24 11.50 -8.95
C ARG A 120 6.99 11.62 -10.28
N PRO A 121 6.26 11.80 -11.41
CA PRO A 121 6.91 11.95 -12.71
C PRO A 121 7.82 13.16 -12.73
N LYS A 122 9.00 13.00 -13.32
CA LYS A 122 9.95 14.09 -13.52
C LYS A 122 9.72 14.67 -14.90
N VAL A 123 9.65 16.00 -14.94
CA VAL A 123 9.50 16.71 -16.19
C VAL A 123 10.86 17.32 -16.56
N PHE A 124 11.36 16.96 -17.74
CA PHE A 124 12.60 17.51 -18.27
C PHE A 124 12.26 18.54 -19.34
N ARG A 125 12.97 19.64 -19.30
CA ARG A 125 12.83 20.69 -20.32
C ARG A 125 14.15 21.00 -20.93
#